data_d2d73af2ef59dc106b2f6fb19adc478b
#
_entry.id   d2d73af2ef59dc106b2f6fb19adc478b
#
_cell.length_a   1.000
_cell.length_b   1.000
_cell.length_c   1.000
_cell.angle_alpha   90.00
_cell.angle_beta   90.00
_cell.angle_gamma   90.00
#
_symmetry.space_group_name_H-M   'P 1'
#
loop_
_entity.id
_entity.type
_entity.pdbx_description
1 polymer ?
#
loop_
_entity_poly.entity_id
_entity_poly.type
_entity_poly.pdbx_seq_one_letter_code
_entity_poly.pdbx_strand_id
1 'polypeptide(L)'
;MSDYKSEFLRELSWRGFIKDTTHKAELDAYCAQGNPVAYVGYDATADSLHVGHLMTIMMLRILQRHGGKPVALMGGGTTRIGDPTDKEKTRPLLTDDQINANIAGIKTAFEPFIRFGAGPNDAIMVNNDDWLGKLGYVEMLRAVGMHFTINTMVKQDTVARRLAAEQPYSFLEFNYLLMQSYDFLELFRRHGCRMQLGGSDQWGNILGGVDLIHKTEGGEAFGLTAHLVTTSSGVKMGKTVGGAVWLNADRKSPYEYWQFWRNTEDADVGRFLRLFTDLKQDEIMRLEALQGTQINDAKKVLADETTKLLHGEIAASEAYTTATSALYSVGPVESLPTYEISKGEWDISPSTVALLK
;
A
#
# COMPACT_ATOMS: atom_id res chain seq x y z
N MET A 1 15.08 -20.17 -10.37
CA MET A 1 13.67 -20.13 -10.84
C MET A 1 12.76 -20.30 -9.62
N SER A 2 11.64 -19.63 -9.54
CA SER A 2 10.73 -19.82 -8.40
C SER A 2 10.04 -21.19 -8.51
N ASP A 3 9.87 -21.89 -7.36
CA ASP A 3 9.24 -23.22 -7.32
C ASP A 3 7.72 -23.17 -7.46
N TYR A 4 7.13 -21.99 -7.72
CA TYR A 4 5.68 -21.82 -7.85
C TYR A 4 5.15 -22.25 -9.23
N LYS A 5 3.99 -22.89 -9.24
CA LYS A 5 3.24 -23.26 -10.47
C LYS A 5 2.42 -22.10 -11.00
N SER A 6 1.83 -21.32 -10.07
CA SER A 6 1.01 -20.13 -10.38
C SER A 6 1.86 -19.02 -11.00
N GLU A 7 1.40 -18.45 -12.12
CA GLU A 7 2.02 -17.29 -12.77
C GLU A 7 2.06 -16.08 -11.84
N PHE A 8 0.95 -15.86 -11.11
CA PHE A 8 0.84 -14.79 -10.13
C PHE A 8 1.94 -14.87 -9.06
N LEU A 9 2.08 -16.03 -8.40
CA LEU A 9 3.09 -16.19 -7.35
C LEU A 9 4.52 -16.22 -7.93
N ARG A 10 4.72 -16.70 -9.14
CA ARG A 10 6.01 -16.60 -9.83
C ARG A 10 6.41 -15.15 -10.05
N GLU A 11 5.48 -14.31 -10.53
CA GLU A 11 5.77 -12.90 -10.73
C GLU A 11 6.04 -12.17 -9.41
N LEU A 12 5.22 -12.38 -8.38
CA LEU A 12 5.48 -11.82 -7.06
C LEU A 12 6.83 -12.23 -6.49
N SER A 13 7.22 -13.49 -6.70
CA SER A 13 8.46 -14.05 -6.19
C SER A 13 9.70 -13.42 -6.85
N TRP A 14 9.77 -13.38 -8.19
CA TRP A 14 10.94 -12.81 -8.87
C TRP A 14 11.05 -11.28 -8.70
N ARG A 15 9.91 -10.60 -8.55
CA ARG A 15 9.89 -9.16 -8.25
C ARG A 15 10.32 -8.86 -6.81
N GLY A 16 10.32 -9.87 -5.92
CA GLY A 16 10.75 -9.71 -4.53
C GLY A 16 9.67 -9.22 -3.59
N PHE A 17 8.39 -9.44 -3.92
CA PHE A 17 7.29 -9.11 -3.01
C PHE A 17 7.20 -10.07 -1.83
N ILE A 18 7.30 -11.38 -2.07
CA ILE A 18 6.94 -12.41 -1.09
C ILE A 18 7.92 -12.42 0.08
N LYS A 19 7.40 -12.17 1.29
CA LYS A 19 8.11 -12.35 2.56
C LYS A 19 7.63 -13.62 3.26
N ASP A 20 6.37 -13.66 3.66
CA ASP A 20 5.78 -14.79 4.38
C ASP A 20 4.51 -15.24 3.68
N THR A 21 4.24 -16.55 3.71
CA THR A 21 3.01 -17.16 3.19
C THR A 21 2.52 -18.23 4.16
N THR A 22 1.21 -18.33 4.33
CA THR A 22 0.61 -19.50 4.96
C THR A 22 0.51 -20.63 3.94
N HIS A 23 0.72 -21.89 4.37
CA HIS A 23 0.41 -23.08 3.53
C HIS A 23 0.86 -22.95 2.06
N LYS A 24 2.17 -22.77 1.84
CA LYS A 24 2.76 -22.41 0.53
C LYS A 24 2.27 -23.28 -0.63
N ALA A 25 2.18 -24.60 -0.43
CA ALA A 25 1.80 -25.52 -1.49
C ALA A 25 0.29 -25.41 -1.85
N GLU A 26 -0.55 -25.28 -0.84
CA GLU A 26 -2.00 -25.11 -0.98
C GLU A 26 -2.36 -23.74 -1.56
N LEU A 27 -1.64 -22.68 -1.14
CA LEU A 27 -1.75 -21.33 -1.72
C LEU A 27 -1.40 -21.34 -3.21
N ASP A 28 -0.30 -22.00 -3.58
CA ASP A 28 0.13 -22.11 -4.98
C ASP A 28 -0.90 -22.90 -5.81
N ALA A 29 -1.42 -24.00 -5.26
CA ALA A 29 -2.47 -24.76 -5.90
C ALA A 29 -3.77 -23.94 -6.09
N TYR A 30 -4.18 -23.17 -5.08
CA TYR A 30 -5.31 -22.25 -5.18
C TYR A 30 -5.11 -21.21 -6.28
N CYS A 31 -3.96 -20.56 -6.30
CA CYS A 31 -3.67 -19.55 -7.31
C CYS A 31 -3.54 -20.14 -8.74
N ALA A 32 -3.08 -21.40 -8.86
CA ALA A 32 -2.93 -22.08 -10.15
C ALA A 32 -4.26 -22.58 -10.75
N GLN A 33 -5.32 -22.69 -9.96
CA GLN A 33 -6.66 -23.06 -10.45
C GLN A 33 -7.32 -21.99 -11.32
N GLY A 34 -6.78 -20.76 -11.32
CA GLY A 34 -7.34 -19.58 -12.00
C GLY A 34 -8.37 -18.84 -11.14
N ASN A 35 -8.50 -17.54 -11.42
CA ASN A 35 -9.42 -16.64 -10.75
C ASN A 35 -9.31 -16.59 -9.20
N PRO A 36 -8.11 -16.56 -8.59
CA PRO A 36 -8.00 -16.39 -7.15
C PRO A 36 -8.57 -15.02 -6.74
N VAL A 37 -9.31 -15.01 -5.62
CA VAL A 37 -9.85 -13.77 -5.04
C VAL A 37 -8.97 -13.38 -3.85
N ALA A 38 -8.42 -12.16 -3.89
CA ALA A 38 -7.61 -11.65 -2.80
C ALA A 38 -7.94 -10.20 -2.46
N TYR A 39 -7.73 -9.83 -1.20
CA TYR A 39 -7.98 -8.49 -0.74
C TYR A 39 -6.79 -7.85 -0.03
N VAL A 40 -6.81 -6.53 -0.01
CA VAL A 40 -6.01 -5.67 0.90
C VAL A 40 -6.95 -4.69 1.58
N GLY A 41 -6.77 -4.48 2.87
CA GLY A 41 -7.50 -3.47 3.65
C GLY A 41 -6.74 -2.14 3.72
N TYR A 42 -7.50 -1.05 3.68
CA TYR A 42 -6.98 0.32 3.76
C TYR A 42 -7.83 1.16 4.70
N ASP A 43 -7.25 1.56 5.83
CA ASP A 43 -7.89 2.51 6.73
C ASP A 43 -7.95 3.90 6.08
N ALA A 44 -9.13 4.53 6.16
CA ALA A 44 -9.42 5.83 5.54
C ALA A 44 -8.93 7.00 6.42
N THR A 45 -7.66 6.99 6.80
CA THR A 45 -7.06 8.02 7.68
C THR A 45 -6.66 9.31 6.96
N ALA A 46 -6.70 9.33 5.63
CA ALA A 46 -6.50 10.49 4.75
C ALA A 46 -7.31 10.28 3.47
N ASP A 47 -7.53 11.35 2.72
CA ASP A 47 -8.28 11.36 1.45
C ASP A 47 -7.46 10.89 0.24
N SER A 48 -6.24 10.42 0.45
CA SER A 48 -5.37 9.84 -0.56
C SER A 48 -4.53 8.71 0.04
N LEU A 49 -4.02 7.82 -0.82
CA LEU A 49 -2.95 6.90 -0.50
C LEU A 49 -1.60 7.53 -0.84
N HIS A 50 -0.54 7.02 -0.25
CA HIS A 50 0.83 7.46 -0.53
C HIS A 50 1.68 6.28 -1.02
N VAL A 51 2.88 6.55 -1.51
CA VAL A 51 3.82 5.56 -2.08
C VAL A 51 4.05 4.35 -1.15
N GLY A 52 3.93 4.51 0.17
CA GLY A 52 4.00 3.38 1.11
C GLY A 52 2.90 2.32 0.91
N HIS A 53 1.74 2.70 0.35
CA HIS A 53 0.67 1.76 0.02
C HIS A 53 0.82 1.17 -1.39
N LEU A 54 1.66 1.78 -2.24
CA LEU A 54 1.81 1.38 -3.64
C LEU A 54 2.24 -0.08 -3.78
N MET A 55 3.03 -0.59 -2.84
CA MET A 55 3.43 -2.00 -2.82
C MET A 55 2.22 -2.95 -2.83
N THR A 56 1.25 -2.73 -1.94
CA THR A 56 0.06 -3.58 -1.85
C THR A 56 -0.89 -3.36 -3.03
N ILE A 57 -0.95 -2.15 -3.58
CA ILE A 57 -1.69 -1.84 -4.81
C ILE A 57 -1.09 -2.61 -5.99
N MET A 58 0.24 -2.65 -6.11
CA MET A 58 0.92 -3.42 -7.17
C MET A 58 0.69 -4.92 -7.04
N MET A 59 0.59 -5.47 -5.82
CA MET A 59 0.22 -6.87 -5.63
C MET A 59 -1.19 -7.16 -6.18
N LEU A 60 -2.17 -6.28 -5.91
CA LEU A 60 -3.52 -6.38 -6.47
C LEU A 60 -3.53 -6.23 -8.02
N ARG A 61 -2.70 -5.32 -8.56
CA ARG A 61 -2.52 -5.16 -10.00
C ARG A 61 -1.97 -6.43 -10.66
N ILE A 62 -0.92 -7.00 -10.10
CA ILE A 62 -0.31 -8.24 -10.59
C ILE A 62 -1.33 -9.39 -10.50
N LEU A 63 -2.08 -9.49 -9.40
CA LEU A 63 -3.17 -10.45 -9.26
C LEU A 63 -4.18 -10.34 -10.42
N GLN A 64 -4.65 -9.13 -10.71
CA GLN A 64 -5.62 -8.89 -11.78
C GLN A 64 -5.06 -9.25 -13.17
N ARG A 65 -3.79 -8.91 -13.45
CA ARG A 65 -3.12 -9.27 -14.70
C ARG A 65 -3.07 -10.78 -14.93
N HIS A 66 -2.97 -11.56 -13.87
CA HIS A 66 -2.98 -13.02 -13.92
C HIS A 66 -4.38 -13.65 -13.74
N GLY A 67 -5.45 -12.87 -14.01
CA GLY A 67 -6.81 -13.36 -14.03
C GLY A 67 -7.49 -13.45 -12.65
N GLY A 68 -6.79 -13.09 -11.57
CA GLY A 68 -7.39 -13.03 -10.24
C GLY A 68 -8.30 -11.81 -10.06
N LYS A 69 -9.16 -11.86 -9.04
CA LYS A 69 -10.09 -10.79 -8.68
C LYS A 69 -9.61 -10.02 -7.46
N PRO A 70 -9.19 -8.75 -7.63
CA PRO A 70 -8.83 -7.89 -6.52
C PRO A 70 -10.05 -7.42 -5.73
N VAL A 71 -9.91 -7.35 -4.41
CA VAL A 71 -10.86 -6.68 -3.53
C VAL A 71 -10.12 -5.60 -2.76
N ALA A 72 -10.49 -4.33 -2.96
CA ALA A 72 -10.02 -3.21 -2.17
C ALA A 72 -11.00 -3.00 -1.00
N LEU A 73 -10.59 -3.35 0.21
CA LEU A 73 -11.41 -3.18 1.40
C LEU A 73 -11.16 -1.82 2.03
N MET A 74 -12.17 -0.97 2.06
CA MET A 74 -12.13 0.31 2.76
C MET A 74 -12.49 0.11 4.22
N GLY A 75 -11.63 0.60 5.09
CA GLY A 75 -11.77 0.49 6.54
C GLY A 75 -12.71 1.54 7.14
N GLY A 76 -13.93 1.71 6.63
CA GLY A 76 -14.88 2.67 7.20
C GLY A 76 -15.20 2.42 8.66
N GLY A 77 -15.42 1.14 9.03
CA GLY A 77 -15.63 0.73 10.43
C GLY A 77 -14.32 0.73 11.23
N THR A 78 -13.26 0.12 10.70
CA THR A 78 -11.96 0.01 11.40
C THR A 78 -11.25 1.34 11.59
N THR A 79 -11.42 2.31 10.70
CA THR A 79 -10.83 3.66 10.85
C THR A 79 -11.34 4.40 12.09
N ARG A 80 -12.56 4.11 12.55
CA ARG A 80 -13.08 4.68 13.82
C ARG A 80 -12.25 4.27 15.04
N ILE A 81 -11.45 3.21 14.92
CA ILE A 81 -10.57 2.69 15.95
C ILE A 81 -9.11 2.97 15.59
N GLY A 82 -8.73 2.69 14.36
CA GLY A 82 -7.39 2.84 13.81
C GLY A 82 -6.45 1.68 14.15
N ASP A 83 -5.77 1.16 13.15
CA ASP A 83 -4.79 0.07 13.29
C ASP A 83 -3.66 0.47 14.25
N PRO A 84 -3.47 -0.23 15.37
CA PRO A 84 -2.39 0.02 16.32
C PRO A 84 -1.03 -0.53 15.85
N THR A 85 -1.00 -1.31 14.78
CA THR A 85 0.21 -1.99 14.29
C THR A 85 1.31 -1.00 13.98
N ASP A 86 2.50 -1.21 14.56
CA ASP A 86 3.68 -0.35 14.43
C ASP A 86 3.46 1.14 14.81
N LYS A 87 2.48 1.43 15.67
CA LYS A 87 2.23 2.77 16.19
C LYS A 87 2.53 2.86 17.68
N GLU A 88 3.18 3.96 18.06
CA GLU A 88 3.46 4.28 19.49
C GLU A 88 2.34 5.08 20.13
N LYS A 89 1.49 5.74 19.34
CA LYS A 89 0.42 6.62 19.81
C LYS A 89 -0.90 6.23 19.17
N THR A 90 -1.98 6.32 19.96
CA THR A 90 -3.35 6.18 19.47
C THR A 90 -3.65 7.22 18.38
N ARG A 91 -4.34 6.81 17.34
CA ARG A 91 -4.72 7.71 16.24
C ARG A 91 -5.81 8.70 16.69
N PRO A 92 -5.86 9.92 16.10
CA PRO A 92 -6.99 10.82 16.26
C PRO A 92 -8.28 10.14 15.77
N LEU A 93 -9.36 10.32 16.51
CA LEU A 93 -10.68 9.84 16.10
C LEU A 93 -11.22 10.78 15.00
N LEU A 94 -11.61 10.20 13.87
CA LEU A 94 -12.23 10.91 12.75
C LEU A 94 -13.77 10.81 12.86
N THR A 95 -14.47 11.82 12.33
CA THR A 95 -15.92 11.78 12.16
C THR A 95 -16.30 10.89 10.97
N ASP A 96 -17.55 10.40 10.94
CA ASP A 96 -18.06 9.59 9.84
C ASP A 96 -18.00 10.34 8.50
N ASP A 97 -18.28 11.65 8.50
CA ASP A 97 -18.19 12.50 7.30
C ASP A 97 -16.76 12.58 6.78
N GLN A 98 -15.76 12.70 7.66
CA GLN A 98 -14.35 12.70 7.30
C GLN A 98 -13.92 11.34 6.73
N ILE A 99 -14.36 10.25 7.35
CA ILE A 99 -14.07 8.88 6.88
C ILE A 99 -14.67 8.67 5.48
N ASN A 100 -15.92 9.06 5.25
CA ASN A 100 -16.59 8.94 3.96
C ASN A 100 -15.90 9.77 2.87
N ALA A 101 -15.53 11.02 3.18
CA ALA A 101 -14.76 11.88 2.27
C ALA A 101 -13.40 11.26 1.93
N ASN A 102 -12.70 10.72 2.91
CA ASN A 102 -11.43 10.04 2.71
C ASN A 102 -11.57 8.80 1.80
N ILE A 103 -12.60 7.97 2.02
CA ILE A 103 -12.86 6.79 1.16
C ILE A 103 -13.08 7.22 -0.30
N ALA A 104 -13.83 8.30 -0.53
CA ALA A 104 -14.05 8.82 -1.88
C ALA A 104 -12.74 9.25 -2.56
N GLY A 105 -11.86 9.94 -1.83
CA GLY A 105 -10.55 10.34 -2.34
C GLY A 105 -9.60 9.16 -2.58
N ILE A 106 -9.59 8.16 -1.68
CA ILE A 106 -8.79 6.95 -1.85
C ILE A 106 -9.18 6.18 -3.11
N LYS A 107 -10.47 6.14 -3.45
CA LYS A 107 -10.96 5.42 -4.63
C LYS A 107 -10.25 5.87 -5.90
N THR A 108 -10.05 7.17 -6.07
CA THR A 108 -9.38 7.71 -7.26
C THR A 108 -7.92 7.28 -7.38
N ALA A 109 -7.25 7.00 -6.26
CA ALA A 109 -5.88 6.53 -6.25
C ALA A 109 -5.71 5.09 -6.78
N PHE A 110 -6.78 4.29 -6.81
CA PHE A 110 -6.73 2.92 -7.34
C PHE A 110 -6.98 2.82 -8.83
N GLU A 111 -7.77 3.72 -9.41
CA GLU A 111 -8.26 3.65 -10.79
C GLU A 111 -7.14 3.50 -11.84
N PRO A 112 -5.95 4.12 -11.68
CA PRO A 112 -4.83 3.92 -12.61
C PRO A 112 -4.22 2.53 -12.56
N PHE A 113 -4.36 1.81 -11.44
CA PHE A 113 -3.66 0.56 -11.20
C PHE A 113 -4.50 -0.68 -11.47
N ILE A 114 -5.79 -0.65 -11.12
CA ILE A 114 -6.69 -1.80 -11.22
C ILE A 114 -8.02 -1.39 -11.86
N ARG A 115 -8.55 -2.28 -12.71
CA ARG A 115 -9.82 -2.07 -13.38
C ARG A 115 -10.96 -2.55 -12.50
N PHE A 116 -11.86 -1.62 -12.15
CA PHE A 116 -13.10 -1.92 -11.45
C PHE A 116 -14.23 -2.24 -12.44
N GLY A 117 -15.15 -3.16 -12.07
CA GLY A 117 -16.28 -3.50 -12.91
C GLY A 117 -17.03 -4.74 -12.44
N ALA A 118 -17.82 -5.31 -13.34
CA ALA A 118 -18.66 -6.49 -13.10
C ALA A 118 -18.12 -7.78 -13.75
N GLY A 119 -16.99 -7.70 -14.43
CA GLY A 119 -16.36 -8.88 -15.04
C GLY A 119 -15.78 -9.84 -13.99
N PRO A 120 -15.45 -11.07 -14.37
CA PRO A 120 -15.05 -12.13 -13.43
C PRO A 120 -13.75 -11.76 -12.66
N ASN A 121 -12.85 -11.02 -13.28
CA ASN A 121 -11.59 -10.57 -12.68
C ASN A 121 -11.52 -9.04 -12.50
N ASP A 122 -12.65 -8.34 -12.70
CA ASP A 122 -12.71 -6.92 -12.36
C ASP A 122 -12.67 -6.75 -10.84
N ALA A 123 -11.93 -5.74 -10.41
CA ALA A 123 -11.83 -5.39 -9.00
C ALA A 123 -13.17 -4.92 -8.45
N ILE A 124 -13.38 -5.17 -7.17
CA ILE A 124 -14.46 -4.56 -6.40
C ILE A 124 -13.89 -3.76 -5.24
N MET A 125 -14.59 -2.69 -4.89
CA MET A 125 -14.33 -1.92 -3.68
C MET A 125 -15.48 -2.14 -2.71
N VAL A 126 -15.16 -2.51 -1.48
CA VAL A 126 -16.15 -2.77 -0.42
C VAL A 126 -15.77 -1.99 0.84
N ASN A 127 -16.75 -1.69 1.67
CA ASN A 127 -16.54 -0.96 2.93
C ASN A 127 -16.89 -1.89 4.12
N ASN A 128 -15.98 -2.05 5.06
CA ASN A 128 -16.23 -2.91 6.21
C ASN A 128 -17.27 -2.34 7.20
N ASP A 129 -17.63 -1.07 7.07
CA ASP A 129 -18.76 -0.49 7.80
C ASP A 129 -20.12 -1.16 7.44
N ASP A 130 -20.22 -1.76 6.26
CA ASP A 130 -21.42 -2.49 5.83
C ASP A 130 -21.78 -3.69 6.74
N TRP A 131 -20.80 -4.23 7.43
CA TRP A 131 -20.99 -5.31 8.41
C TRP A 131 -20.59 -4.93 9.83
N LEU A 132 -19.44 -4.25 10.04
CA LEU A 132 -19.01 -3.83 11.39
C LEU A 132 -19.96 -2.81 12.01
N GLY A 133 -20.49 -1.87 11.24
CA GLY A 133 -21.44 -0.86 11.71
C GLY A 133 -22.78 -1.42 12.20
N LYS A 134 -23.12 -2.66 11.79
CA LYS A 134 -24.36 -3.35 12.16
C LYS A 134 -24.15 -4.41 13.23
N LEU A 135 -22.91 -4.78 13.52
CA LEU A 135 -22.58 -5.87 14.42
C LEU A 135 -22.64 -5.39 15.88
N GLY A 136 -23.61 -5.91 16.63
CA GLY A 136 -23.73 -5.60 18.07
C GLY A 136 -22.55 -6.16 18.86
N TYR A 137 -22.15 -5.45 19.94
CA TYR A 137 -21.00 -5.83 20.74
C TYR A 137 -21.08 -7.26 21.31
N VAL A 138 -22.24 -7.66 21.85
CA VAL A 138 -22.44 -9.02 22.38
C VAL A 138 -22.36 -10.06 21.27
N GLU A 139 -22.89 -9.74 20.09
CA GLU A 139 -22.83 -10.61 18.92
C GLU A 139 -21.38 -10.79 18.47
N MET A 140 -20.60 -9.70 18.41
CA MET A 140 -19.17 -9.75 18.11
C MET A 140 -18.40 -10.65 19.09
N LEU A 141 -18.67 -10.55 20.40
CA LEU A 141 -18.03 -11.40 21.40
C LEU A 141 -18.39 -12.88 21.21
N ARG A 142 -19.61 -13.19 20.83
CA ARG A 142 -20.07 -14.57 20.62
C ARG A 142 -19.65 -15.16 19.28
N ALA A 143 -19.70 -14.36 18.20
CA ALA A 143 -19.41 -14.87 16.85
C ALA A 143 -17.91 -14.89 16.55
N VAL A 144 -17.13 -13.96 17.13
CA VAL A 144 -15.71 -13.78 16.86
C VAL A 144 -14.89 -13.99 18.11
N GLY A 145 -15.18 -13.27 19.18
CA GLY A 145 -14.38 -13.23 20.40
C GLY A 145 -14.13 -14.61 21.04
N MET A 146 -15.12 -15.51 20.97
CA MET A 146 -14.96 -16.87 21.50
C MET A 146 -13.85 -17.71 20.79
N HIS A 147 -13.44 -17.32 19.61
CA HIS A 147 -12.39 -18.00 18.84
C HIS A 147 -10.97 -17.48 19.13
N PHE A 148 -10.87 -16.39 19.89
CA PHE A 148 -9.60 -15.77 20.27
C PHE A 148 -9.34 -15.92 21.76
N THR A 149 -8.09 -16.21 22.13
CA THR A 149 -7.70 -16.25 23.55
C THR A 149 -6.80 -15.07 23.88
N ILE A 150 -6.96 -14.50 25.07
CA ILE A 150 -6.07 -13.43 25.55
C ILE A 150 -4.61 -13.85 25.46
N ASN A 151 -4.30 -15.12 25.77
CA ASN A 151 -2.92 -15.65 25.73
C ASN A 151 -2.30 -15.60 24.32
N THR A 152 -3.09 -15.74 23.25
CA THR A 152 -2.60 -15.59 21.88
C THR A 152 -2.55 -14.13 21.45
N MET A 153 -3.52 -13.33 21.85
CA MET A 153 -3.61 -11.91 21.49
C MET A 153 -2.44 -11.10 22.09
N VAL A 154 -2.08 -11.34 23.36
CA VAL A 154 -0.96 -10.62 24.00
C VAL A 154 0.43 -11.00 23.45
N LYS A 155 0.52 -12.09 22.70
CA LYS A 155 1.78 -12.52 22.08
C LYS A 155 2.01 -11.88 20.70
N GLN A 156 1.05 -11.14 20.17
CA GLN A 156 1.29 -10.39 18.93
C GLN A 156 2.39 -9.35 19.13
N ASP A 157 3.28 -9.20 18.17
CA ASP A 157 4.50 -8.38 18.26
C ASP A 157 4.23 -6.96 18.75
N THR A 158 3.22 -6.29 18.20
CA THR A 158 2.86 -4.92 18.60
C THR A 158 2.36 -4.87 20.04
N VAL A 159 1.50 -5.83 20.45
CA VAL A 159 0.95 -5.90 21.80
C VAL A 159 2.06 -6.20 22.79
N ALA A 160 2.83 -7.28 22.54
CA ALA A 160 3.93 -7.72 23.39
C ALA A 160 4.97 -6.60 23.60
N ARG A 161 5.35 -5.90 22.52
CA ARG A 161 6.31 -4.80 22.55
C ARG A 161 5.81 -3.63 23.41
N ARG A 162 4.55 -3.19 23.23
CA ARG A 162 3.97 -2.08 23.99
C ARG A 162 3.79 -2.43 25.47
N LEU A 163 3.34 -3.65 25.76
CA LEU A 163 3.23 -4.13 27.15
C LEU A 163 4.60 -4.21 27.83
N ALA A 164 5.63 -4.74 27.15
CA ALA A 164 6.99 -4.81 27.69
C ALA A 164 7.62 -3.42 27.91
N ALA A 165 7.23 -2.43 27.11
CA ALA A 165 7.66 -1.04 27.25
C ALA A 165 6.78 -0.22 28.21
N GLU A 166 5.82 -0.85 28.91
CA GLU A 166 4.84 -0.20 29.79
C GLU A 166 4.06 0.95 29.11
N GLN A 167 3.92 0.87 27.78
CA GLN A 167 3.17 1.86 27.01
C GLN A 167 1.66 1.56 27.09
N PRO A 168 0.81 2.58 27.21
CA PRO A 168 -0.63 2.39 27.22
C PRO A 168 -1.12 1.67 25.96
N TYR A 169 -1.93 0.62 26.14
CA TYR A 169 -2.59 -0.12 25.06
C TYR A 169 -4.07 -0.23 25.42
N SER A 170 -4.90 0.54 24.72
CA SER A 170 -6.31 0.63 25.06
C SER A 170 -7.06 -0.65 24.70
N PHE A 171 -8.15 -0.92 25.41
CA PHE A 171 -9.05 -2.01 25.06
C PHE A 171 -9.63 -1.86 23.65
N LEU A 172 -9.83 -0.62 23.18
CA LEU A 172 -10.24 -0.31 21.84
C LEU A 172 -9.22 -0.85 20.79
N GLU A 173 -7.94 -0.49 20.95
CA GLU A 173 -6.85 -0.96 20.09
C GLU A 173 -6.69 -2.49 20.15
N PHE A 174 -6.89 -3.09 21.33
CA PHE A 174 -6.77 -4.54 21.53
C PHE A 174 -7.81 -5.34 20.75
N ASN A 175 -8.98 -4.76 20.48
CA ASN A 175 -10.02 -5.40 19.68
C ASN A 175 -9.82 -5.26 18.16
N TYR A 176 -8.83 -4.47 17.68
CA TYR A 176 -8.61 -4.28 16.24
C TYR A 176 -8.37 -5.61 15.51
N LEU A 177 -7.60 -6.52 16.10
CA LEU A 177 -7.36 -7.85 15.55
C LEU A 177 -8.67 -8.61 15.25
N LEU A 178 -9.64 -8.54 16.17
CA LEU A 178 -10.91 -9.26 15.99
C LEU A 178 -11.69 -8.70 14.80
N MET A 179 -11.68 -7.38 14.64
CA MET A 179 -12.41 -6.73 13.54
C MET A 179 -11.79 -7.04 12.19
N GLN A 180 -10.45 -6.94 12.06
CA GLN A 180 -9.78 -7.31 10.81
C GLN A 180 -9.94 -8.80 10.48
N SER A 181 -9.95 -9.66 11.50
CA SER A 181 -10.22 -11.09 11.30
C SER A 181 -11.66 -11.35 10.85
N TYR A 182 -12.61 -10.59 11.38
CA TYR A 182 -14.01 -10.65 10.97
C TYR A 182 -14.21 -10.10 9.54
N ASP A 183 -13.47 -9.05 9.15
CA ASP A 183 -13.44 -8.57 7.77
C ASP A 183 -13.07 -9.68 6.79
N PHE A 184 -12.03 -10.46 7.11
CA PHE A 184 -11.64 -11.56 6.24
C PHE A 184 -12.72 -12.65 6.17
N LEU A 185 -13.36 -12.98 7.30
CA LEU A 185 -14.47 -13.92 7.35
C LEU A 185 -15.68 -13.45 6.51
N GLU A 186 -16.04 -12.16 6.61
CA GLU A 186 -17.16 -11.62 5.81
C GLU A 186 -16.81 -11.56 4.31
N LEU A 187 -15.58 -11.23 3.96
CA LEU A 187 -15.13 -11.30 2.57
C LEU A 187 -15.09 -12.72 2.03
N PHE A 188 -14.70 -13.69 2.86
CA PHE A 188 -14.78 -15.11 2.51
C PHE A 188 -16.22 -15.54 2.22
N ARG A 189 -17.16 -15.21 3.10
CA ARG A 189 -18.59 -15.55 2.98
C ARG A 189 -19.26 -14.88 1.80
N ARG A 190 -19.03 -13.56 1.61
CA ARG A 190 -19.77 -12.74 0.65
C ARG A 190 -19.18 -12.78 -0.75
N HIS A 191 -17.86 -12.91 -0.86
CA HIS A 191 -17.14 -12.74 -2.12
C HIS A 191 -16.24 -13.92 -2.49
N GLY A 192 -16.25 -15.02 -1.71
CA GLY A 192 -15.36 -16.16 -1.92
C GLY A 192 -13.87 -15.75 -1.83
N CYS A 193 -13.56 -14.66 -1.09
CA CYS A 193 -12.20 -14.19 -0.94
C CYS A 193 -11.43 -15.11 0.01
N ARG A 194 -10.46 -15.84 -0.54
CA ARG A 194 -9.68 -16.81 0.24
C ARG A 194 -8.26 -16.36 0.52
N MET A 195 -7.84 -15.18 0.08
CA MET A 195 -6.47 -14.71 0.29
C MET A 195 -6.44 -13.26 0.79
N GLN A 196 -5.70 -13.02 1.87
CA GLN A 196 -5.36 -11.68 2.34
C GLN A 196 -3.91 -11.36 2.00
N LEU A 197 -3.71 -10.19 1.38
CA LEU A 197 -2.41 -9.62 1.08
C LEU A 197 -2.13 -8.45 2.02
N GLY A 198 -0.86 -8.22 2.37
CA GLY A 198 -0.49 -7.10 3.22
C GLY A 198 1.01 -6.86 3.33
N GLY A 199 1.41 -5.85 4.07
CA GLY A 199 2.78 -5.68 4.54
C GLY A 199 3.11 -6.68 5.65
N SER A 200 4.40 -6.91 5.89
CA SER A 200 4.82 -7.86 6.93
C SER A 200 4.41 -7.47 8.35
N ASP A 201 4.12 -6.20 8.57
CA ASP A 201 3.55 -5.70 9.82
C ASP A 201 2.13 -6.25 10.09
N GLN A 202 1.41 -6.64 9.04
CA GLN A 202 0.06 -7.18 9.10
C GLN A 202 0.00 -8.70 9.36
N TRP A 203 1.13 -9.39 9.44
CA TRP A 203 1.17 -10.85 9.53
C TRP A 203 0.29 -11.42 10.64
N GLY A 204 0.35 -10.86 11.84
CA GLY A 204 -0.45 -11.32 12.98
C GLY A 204 -1.96 -11.16 12.76
N ASN A 205 -2.38 -10.03 12.17
CA ASN A 205 -3.78 -9.78 11.86
C ASN A 205 -4.29 -10.73 10.76
N ILE A 206 -3.46 -10.99 9.74
CA ILE A 206 -3.77 -11.92 8.64
C ILE A 206 -3.97 -13.34 9.19
N LEU A 207 -3.07 -13.80 10.04
CA LEU A 207 -3.19 -15.12 10.67
C LEU A 207 -4.46 -15.26 11.51
N GLY A 208 -4.87 -14.18 12.20
CA GLY A 208 -6.12 -14.15 12.95
C GLY A 208 -7.33 -14.42 12.07
N GLY A 209 -7.37 -13.83 10.87
CA GLY A 209 -8.45 -14.05 9.90
C GLY A 209 -8.43 -15.46 9.30
N VAL A 210 -7.26 -15.97 8.92
CA VAL A 210 -7.08 -17.36 8.43
C VAL A 210 -7.59 -18.37 9.46
N ASP A 211 -7.19 -18.20 10.71
CA ASP A 211 -7.58 -19.07 11.82
C ASP A 211 -9.08 -18.98 12.12
N LEU A 212 -9.66 -17.78 12.08
CA LEU A 212 -11.10 -17.58 12.28
C LEU A 212 -11.93 -18.29 11.21
N ILE A 213 -11.58 -18.15 9.93
CA ILE A 213 -12.26 -18.83 8.81
C ILE A 213 -12.18 -20.35 8.98
N HIS A 214 -11.02 -20.87 9.35
CA HIS A 214 -10.88 -22.31 9.59
C HIS A 214 -11.77 -22.79 10.73
N LYS A 215 -11.85 -22.06 11.84
CA LYS A 215 -12.64 -22.43 13.03
C LYS A 215 -14.16 -22.30 12.81
N THR A 216 -14.60 -21.35 12.02
CA THR A 216 -16.03 -21.05 11.84
C THR A 216 -16.64 -21.73 10.62
N GLU A 217 -15.91 -21.81 9.51
CA GLU A 217 -16.39 -22.32 8.23
C GLU A 217 -15.79 -23.68 7.84
N GLY A 218 -14.72 -24.14 8.56
CA GLY A 218 -13.93 -25.28 8.11
C GLY A 218 -13.24 -25.02 6.75
N GLY A 219 -13.21 -23.76 6.33
CA GLY A 219 -12.68 -23.35 5.03
C GLY A 219 -11.16 -23.16 5.05
N GLU A 220 -10.55 -23.20 3.85
CA GLU A 220 -9.15 -22.87 3.67
C GLU A 220 -9.03 -21.40 3.24
N ALA A 221 -8.23 -20.64 3.98
CA ALA A 221 -7.86 -19.27 3.64
C ALA A 221 -6.35 -19.09 3.75
N PHE A 222 -5.82 -18.09 3.05
CA PHE A 222 -4.39 -17.89 2.88
C PHE A 222 -3.99 -16.46 3.20
N GLY A 223 -2.78 -16.31 3.76
CA GLY A 223 -2.11 -15.04 3.96
C GLY A 223 -0.83 -14.98 3.14
N LEU A 224 -0.56 -13.81 2.56
CA LEU A 224 0.71 -13.50 1.91
C LEU A 224 1.14 -12.09 2.30
N THR A 225 2.36 -11.96 2.83
CA THR A 225 2.91 -10.64 3.15
C THR A 225 4.11 -10.31 2.29
N ALA A 226 4.26 -9.00 2.04
CA ALA A 226 5.43 -8.45 1.40
C ALA A 226 6.33 -7.75 2.43
N HIS A 227 7.61 -7.61 2.07
CA HIS A 227 8.55 -6.82 2.86
C HIS A 227 8.07 -5.37 2.96
N LEU A 228 8.17 -4.76 4.14
CA LEU A 228 7.98 -3.30 4.24
C LEU A 228 9.05 -2.61 3.39
N VAL A 229 8.61 -1.67 2.57
CA VAL A 229 9.54 -0.96 1.70
C VAL A 229 10.21 0.17 2.48
N THR A 230 11.52 0.03 2.64
CA THR A 230 12.42 1.06 3.17
C THR A 230 13.42 1.44 2.10
N THR A 231 13.96 2.64 2.17
CA THR A 231 15.14 3.00 1.38
C THR A 231 16.38 2.25 1.89
N SER A 232 17.46 2.23 1.11
CA SER A 232 18.75 1.67 1.52
C SER A 232 19.33 2.36 2.76
N SER A 233 18.96 3.64 3.00
CA SER A 233 19.26 4.38 4.23
C SER A 233 18.36 4.02 5.42
N GLY A 234 17.40 3.09 5.27
CA GLY A 234 16.52 2.59 6.34
C GLY A 234 15.25 3.42 6.58
N VAL A 235 14.99 4.45 5.78
CA VAL A 235 13.78 5.28 5.91
C VAL A 235 12.58 4.53 5.32
N LYS A 236 11.46 4.48 6.04
CA LYS A 236 10.20 3.89 5.53
C LYS A 236 9.73 4.67 4.30
N MET A 237 9.43 3.93 3.22
CA MET A 237 8.95 4.49 1.95
C MET A 237 7.67 5.30 2.14
N GLY A 238 7.56 6.42 1.43
CA GLY A 238 6.38 7.30 1.48
C GLY A 238 6.40 8.38 2.54
N LYS A 239 7.44 8.41 3.41
CA LYS A 239 7.69 9.53 4.34
C LYS A 239 8.99 10.21 3.96
N THR A 240 8.92 11.48 3.57
CA THR A 240 10.09 12.34 3.31
C THR A 240 10.13 13.46 4.35
N VAL A 241 11.22 14.23 4.37
CA VAL A 241 11.30 15.44 5.19
C VAL A 241 10.15 16.42 4.87
N GLY A 242 9.67 16.43 3.60
CA GLY A 242 8.54 17.23 3.13
C GLY A 242 7.16 16.56 3.34
N GLY A 243 7.05 15.44 4.08
CA GLY A 243 5.79 14.74 4.34
C GLY A 243 5.57 13.49 3.47
N ALA A 244 4.30 13.08 3.34
CA ALA A 244 3.94 11.90 2.56
C ALA A 244 4.00 12.18 1.05
N VAL A 245 4.47 11.20 0.28
CA VAL A 245 4.42 11.23 -1.19
C VAL A 245 3.08 10.64 -1.62
N TRP A 246 2.12 11.54 -1.83
CA TRP A 246 0.74 11.20 -2.16
C TRP A 246 0.59 10.72 -3.61
N LEU A 247 -0.43 9.90 -3.85
CA LEU A 247 -0.75 9.37 -5.17
C LEU A 247 -1.69 10.28 -5.97
N ASN A 248 -2.58 11.03 -5.30
CA ASN A 248 -3.51 11.93 -5.97
C ASN A 248 -2.79 13.21 -6.44
N ALA A 249 -3.04 13.62 -7.68
CA ALA A 249 -2.35 14.73 -8.34
C ALA A 249 -2.61 16.11 -7.70
N ASP A 250 -3.75 16.29 -7.04
CA ASP A 250 -4.11 17.49 -6.27
C ASP A 250 -3.32 17.63 -4.97
N ARG A 251 -2.78 16.52 -4.46
CA ARG A 251 -1.95 16.47 -3.26
C ARG A 251 -0.45 16.53 -3.56
N LYS A 252 -0.06 15.96 -4.69
CA LYS A 252 1.32 15.98 -5.18
C LYS A 252 1.32 15.93 -6.70
N SER A 253 1.84 17.00 -7.32
CA SER A 253 1.86 17.13 -8.77
C SER A 253 2.60 15.96 -9.44
N PRO A 254 2.26 15.60 -10.71
CA PRO A 254 2.98 14.60 -11.47
C PRO A 254 4.48 14.87 -11.59
N TYR A 255 4.87 16.16 -11.68
CA TYR A 255 6.28 16.56 -11.71
C TYR A 255 6.99 16.23 -10.39
N GLU A 256 6.41 16.57 -9.24
CA GLU A 256 7.02 16.25 -7.94
C GLU A 256 7.05 14.74 -7.67
N TYR A 257 6.03 14.00 -8.14
CA TYR A 257 6.00 12.55 -8.05
C TYR A 257 7.11 11.93 -8.93
N TRP A 258 7.31 12.44 -10.15
CA TRP A 258 8.39 12.05 -11.04
C TRP A 258 9.76 12.33 -10.40
N GLN A 259 9.94 13.53 -9.83
CA GLN A 259 11.19 13.92 -9.15
C GLN A 259 11.49 13.02 -7.94
N PHE A 260 10.48 12.62 -7.19
CA PHE A 260 10.66 11.66 -6.09
C PHE A 260 11.33 10.36 -6.56
N TRP A 261 10.84 9.77 -7.64
CA TRP A 261 11.43 8.55 -8.19
C TRP A 261 12.79 8.79 -8.86
N ARG A 262 12.94 9.92 -9.54
CA ARG A 262 14.21 10.31 -10.17
C ARG A 262 15.34 10.48 -9.14
N ASN A 263 15.01 10.87 -7.93
CA ASN A 263 15.95 11.08 -6.82
C ASN A 263 16.15 9.83 -5.93
N THR A 264 15.71 8.67 -6.39
CA THR A 264 15.95 7.38 -5.72
C THR A 264 17.47 7.14 -5.54
N GLU A 265 17.87 6.60 -4.39
CA GLU A 265 19.25 6.18 -4.12
C GLU A 265 19.68 5.07 -5.11
N ASP A 266 20.91 5.09 -5.56
CA ASP A 266 21.42 4.14 -6.58
C ASP A 266 21.16 2.67 -6.20
N ALA A 267 21.36 2.33 -4.93
CA ALA A 267 21.17 0.98 -4.40
C ALA A 267 19.72 0.50 -4.42
N ASP A 268 18.76 1.42 -4.51
CA ASP A 268 17.33 1.09 -4.50
C ASP A 268 16.70 0.97 -5.89
N VAL A 269 17.37 1.51 -6.92
CA VAL A 269 16.80 1.63 -8.28
C VAL A 269 16.30 0.28 -8.82
N GLY A 270 17.13 -0.75 -8.79
CA GLY A 270 16.77 -2.07 -9.30
C GLY A 270 15.57 -2.66 -8.55
N ARG A 271 15.60 -2.60 -7.21
CA ARG A 271 14.50 -3.07 -6.40
C ARG A 271 13.19 -2.33 -6.71
N PHE A 272 13.24 -1.00 -6.88
CA PHE A 272 12.04 -0.21 -7.15
C PHE A 272 11.51 -0.42 -8.58
N LEU A 273 12.38 -0.65 -9.55
CA LEU A 273 11.97 -1.09 -10.89
C LEU A 273 11.17 -2.41 -10.82
N ARG A 274 11.61 -3.37 -10.01
CA ARG A 274 10.86 -4.63 -9.81
C ARG A 274 9.51 -4.42 -9.15
N LEU A 275 9.46 -3.60 -8.09
CA LEU A 275 8.26 -3.46 -7.25
C LEU A 275 7.21 -2.52 -7.86
N PHE A 276 7.60 -1.47 -8.58
CA PHE A 276 6.73 -0.34 -8.89
C PHE A 276 6.54 -0.06 -10.38
N THR A 277 7.02 -0.94 -11.26
CA THR A 277 6.81 -0.82 -12.70
C THR A 277 6.21 -2.08 -13.31
N ASP A 278 5.63 -1.94 -14.51
CA ASP A 278 5.15 -3.07 -15.32
C ASP A 278 6.21 -3.60 -16.29
N LEU A 279 7.45 -3.13 -16.18
CA LEU A 279 8.54 -3.58 -17.05
C LEU A 279 8.74 -5.09 -16.97
N LYS A 280 9.13 -5.69 -18.08
CA LYS A 280 9.46 -7.10 -18.17
C LYS A 280 10.78 -7.41 -17.46
N GLN A 281 10.94 -8.66 -17.05
CA GLN A 281 12.10 -9.11 -16.28
C GLN A 281 13.42 -8.86 -17.00
N ASP A 282 13.50 -9.12 -18.29
CA ASP A 282 14.70 -8.91 -19.12
C ASP A 282 15.12 -7.43 -19.16
N GLU A 283 14.16 -6.51 -19.31
CA GLU A 283 14.43 -5.08 -19.28
C GLU A 283 14.87 -4.60 -17.91
N ILE A 284 14.23 -5.08 -16.83
CA ILE A 284 14.65 -4.75 -15.47
C ILE A 284 16.09 -5.25 -15.23
N MET A 285 16.41 -6.48 -15.62
CA MET A 285 17.77 -7.02 -15.49
C MET A 285 18.80 -6.20 -16.27
N ARG A 286 18.44 -5.70 -17.47
CA ARG A 286 19.29 -4.80 -18.27
C ARG A 286 19.56 -3.49 -17.52
N LEU A 287 18.53 -2.89 -16.92
CA LEU A 287 18.63 -1.64 -16.19
C LEU A 287 19.41 -1.82 -14.86
N GLU A 288 19.26 -2.94 -14.18
CA GLU A 288 19.99 -3.27 -12.96
C GLU A 288 21.50 -3.48 -13.20
N ALA A 289 21.88 -3.86 -14.42
CA ALA A 289 23.28 -4.03 -14.78
C ALA A 289 24.03 -2.70 -15.02
N LEU A 290 23.32 -1.56 -15.12
CA LEU A 290 23.92 -0.24 -15.32
C LEU A 290 24.69 0.19 -14.07
N GLN A 291 25.87 0.81 -14.27
CA GLN A 291 26.75 1.23 -13.20
C GLN A 291 27.26 2.68 -13.43
N GLY A 292 27.78 3.29 -12.36
CA GLY A 292 28.31 4.64 -12.41
C GLY A 292 27.29 5.66 -12.91
N THR A 293 27.66 6.50 -13.86
CA THR A 293 26.78 7.54 -14.40
C THR A 293 25.59 6.99 -15.18
N GLN A 294 25.66 5.77 -15.71
CA GLN A 294 24.58 5.13 -16.46
C GLN A 294 23.37 4.77 -15.56
N ILE A 295 23.55 4.64 -14.25
CA ILE A 295 22.42 4.39 -13.33
C ILE A 295 21.38 5.53 -13.39
N ASN A 296 21.79 6.72 -13.81
CA ASN A 296 20.89 7.84 -14.03
C ASN A 296 19.85 7.57 -15.15
N ASP A 297 20.17 6.72 -16.11
CA ASP A 297 19.22 6.31 -17.14
C ASP A 297 18.19 5.35 -16.56
N ALA A 298 18.61 4.41 -15.69
CA ALA A 298 17.67 3.55 -14.96
C ALA A 298 16.75 4.36 -14.03
N LYS A 299 17.26 5.41 -13.37
CA LYS A 299 16.42 6.32 -12.54
C LYS A 299 15.40 7.09 -13.36
N LYS A 300 15.76 7.52 -14.57
CA LYS A 300 14.81 8.16 -15.48
C LYS A 300 13.71 7.19 -15.87
N VAL A 301 14.07 5.98 -16.30
CA VAL A 301 13.09 4.93 -16.64
C VAL A 301 12.18 4.64 -15.45
N LEU A 302 12.71 4.53 -14.23
CA LEU A 302 11.92 4.34 -13.02
C LEU A 302 10.91 5.47 -12.83
N ALA A 303 11.35 6.73 -12.95
CA ALA A 303 10.50 7.91 -12.80
C ALA A 303 9.42 7.99 -13.89
N ASP A 304 9.80 7.73 -15.14
CA ASP A 304 8.89 7.74 -16.29
C ASP A 304 7.81 6.66 -16.14
N GLU A 305 8.20 5.41 -15.89
CA GLU A 305 7.27 4.28 -15.79
C GLU A 305 6.33 4.39 -14.58
N THR A 306 6.83 4.81 -13.42
CA THR A 306 5.97 4.99 -12.24
C THR A 306 5.01 6.16 -12.41
N THR A 307 5.43 7.25 -13.04
CA THR A 307 4.58 8.42 -13.30
C THR A 307 3.57 8.12 -14.41
N LYS A 308 3.98 7.42 -15.46
CA LYS A 308 3.09 6.93 -16.52
C LYS A 308 1.99 6.02 -15.97
N LEU A 309 2.34 5.12 -15.06
CA LEU A 309 1.41 4.19 -14.45
C LEU A 309 0.35 4.89 -13.60
N LEU A 310 0.72 5.94 -12.88
CA LEU A 310 -0.17 6.67 -11.97
C LEU A 310 -0.93 7.82 -12.67
N HIS A 311 -0.24 8.62 -13.47
CA HIS A 311 -0.75 9.89 -14.01
C HIS A 311 -0.94 9.87 -15.54
N GLY A 312 -0.57 8.78 -16.20
CA GLY A 312 -0.65 8.64 -17.65
C GLY A 312 0.58 9.15 -18.39
N GLU A 313 0.64 8.82 -19.68
CA GLU A 313 1.81 9.03 -20.54
C GLU A 313 2.09 10.52 -20.78
N ILE A 314 1.04 11.34 -20.94
CA ILE A 314 1.18 12.78 -21.18
C ILE A 314 1.83 13.45 -19.97
N ALA A 315 1.31 13.21 -18.77
CA ALA A 315 1.83 13.79 -17.54
C ALA A 315 3.28 13.36 -17.25
N ALA A 316 3.64 12.11 -17.56
CA ALA A 316 5.01 11.62 -17.43
C ALA A 316 5.96 12.33 -18.40
N SER A 317 5.54 12.50 -19.66
CA SER A 317 6.32 13.22 -20.69
C SER A 317 6.53 14.70 -20.35
N GLU A 318 5.48 15.35 -19.84
CA GLU A 318 5.55 16.75 -19.38
C GLU A 318 6.49 16.90 -18.17
N ALA A 319 6.39 16.00 -17.20
CA ALA A 319 7.27 15.97 -16.03
C ALA A 319 8.75 15.79 -16.42
N TYR A 320 9.03 14.86 -17.35
CA TYR A 320 10.36 14.64 -17.90
C TYR A 320 10.89 15.88 -18.62
N THR A 321 10.07 16.48 -19.51
CA THR A 321 10.45 17.67 -20.27
C THR A 321 10.72 18.85 -19.35
N THR A 322 9.87 19.07 -18.36
CA THR A 322 10.06 20.12 -17.34
C THR A 322 11.36 19.92 -16.57
N ALA A 323 11.63 18.69 -16.11
CA ALA A 323 12.85 18.37 -15.38
C ALA A 323 14.14 18.59 -16.20
N THR A 324 14.11 18.23 -17.48
CA THR A 324 15.24 18.41 -18.38
C THR A 324 15.42 19.86 -18.79
N SER A 325 14.35 20.58 -19.09
CA SER A 325 14.40 21.99 -19.43
C SER A 325 14.93 22.84 -18.26
N ALA A 326 14.54 22.53 -17.03
CA ALA A 326 15.03 23.22 -15.83
C ALA A 326 16.55 23.12 -15.63
N LEU A 327 17.17 22.05 -16.12
CA LEU A 327 18.64 21.88 -16.06
C LEU A 327 19.42 22.70 -17.11
N TYR A 328 18.76 23.05 -18.21
CA TYR A 328 19.43 23.73 -19.36
C TYR A 328 18.90 25.14 -19.63
N SER A 329 17.86 25.60 -18.93
CA SER A 329 17.26 26.93 -19.13
C SER A 329 18.01 28.01 -18.37
N VAL A 330 18.29 29.12 -19.06
CA VAL A 330 18.80 30.37 -18.48
C VAL A 330 17.62 31.33 -18.26
N GLY A 331 16.60 30.88 -17.51
CA GLY A 331 15.41 31.71 -17.25
C GLY A 331 14.28 30.93 -16.60
N PRO A 332 13.15 31.60 -16.28
CA PRO A 332 12.00 30.94 -15.67
C PRO A 332 11.41 29.89 -16.59
N VAL A 333 11.11 28.71 -16.07
CA VAL A 333 10.41 27.61 -16.76
C VAL A 333 8.98 27.62 -16.25
N GLU A 334 8.02 28.03 -17.11
CA GLU A 334 6.61 28.23 -16.75
C GLU A 334 5.91 26.97 -16.20
N SER A 335 6.42 25.78 -16.55
CA SER A 335 5.90 24.49 -16.08
C SER A 335 6.43 24.03 -14.71
N LEU A 336 7.36 24.74 -14.10
CA LEU A 336 7.84 24.43 -12.75
C LEU A 336 6.83 24.89 -11.70
N PRO A 337 6.68 24.12 -10.59
CA PRO A 337 5.97 24.62 -9.42
C PRO A 337 6.53 25.96 -8.97
N THR A 338 5.67 26.95 -8.85
CA THR A 338 6.04 28.30 -8.42
C THR A 338 5.58 28.54 -6.98
N TYR A 339 6.41 29.21 -6.22
CA TYR A 339 6.08 29.66 -4.87
C TYR A 339 6.11 31.20 -4.84
N GLU A 340 5.00 31.80 -4.48
CA GLU A 340 4.90 33.26 -4.33
C GLU A 340 5.39 33.66 -2.94
N ILE A 341 6.39 34.53 -2.89
CA ILE A 341 6.91 35.13 -1.65
C ILE A 341 6.62 36.62 -1.63
N SER A 342 6.24 37.11 -0.49
CA SER A 342 6.07 38.56 -0.32
C SER A 342 7.41 39.28 -0.38
N LYS A 343 7.38 40.54 -0.78
CA LYS A 343 8.59 41.39 -0.78
C LYS A 343 9.24 41.47 0.60
N GLY A 344 8.46 41.46 1.67
CA GLY A 344 8.99 41.49 3.04
C GLY A 344 9.74 40.21 3.42
N GLU A 345 9.27 39.05 2.98
CA GLU A 345 9.97 37.78 3.19
C GLU A 345 11.29 37.73 2.40
N TRP A 346 11.29 38.24 1.17
CA TRP A 346 12.49 38.35 0.35
C TRP A 346 13.51 39.27 0.94
N ASP A 347 13.11 40.43 1.47
CA ASP A 347 13.97 41.43 2.07
C ASP A 347 14.64 40.91 3.38
N ILE A 348 13.97 40.02 4.11
CA ILE A 348 14.50 39.39 5.33
C ILE A 348 15.52 38.29 4.99
N SER A 349 15.31 37.54 3.93
CA SER A 349 16.17 36.41 3.56
C SER A 349 16.25 36.23 2.04
N PRO A 350 17.07 37.01 1.33
CA PRO A 350 17.15 37.01 -0.14
C PRO A 350 17.91 35.80 -0.71
N SER A 351 17.82 34.65 -0.05
CA SER A 351 18.45 33.42 -0.49
C SER A 351 17.41 32.34 -0.72
N THR A 352 17.37 31.78 -1.92
CA THR A 352 16.51 30.64 -2.26
C THR A 352 16.73 29.44 -1.33
N VAL A 353 17.92 29.23 -0.79
CA VAL A 353 18.24 28.18 0.19
C VAL A 353 17.58 28.42 1.55
N ALA A 354 17.38 29.67 1.94
CA ALA A 354 16.71 30.00 3.20
C ALA A 354 15.19 29.89 3.10
N LEU A 355 14.62 30.00 1.90
CA LEU A 355 13.19 29.85 1.62
C LEU A 355 12.76 28.38 1.47
N LEU A 356 13.72 27.46 1.25
CA LEU A 356 13.46 26.02 1.10
C LEU A 356 13.64 25.22 2.41
N LYS A 357 13.91 25.89 3.51
CA LYS A 357 13.95 25.33 4.87
C LYS A 357 12.63 25.53 5.58
#